data_dc217ed2454837c3ddebdf08ad191864
#
_entry.id   dc217ed2454837c3ddebdf08ad191864
#
_cell.length_a   1.000
_cell.length_b   1.000
_cell.length_c   1.000
_cell.angle_alpha   90.00
_cell.angle_beta   90.00
_cell.angle_gamma   90.00
#
_symmetry.space_group_name_H-M   'P 1'
#
loop_
_entity.id
_entity.type
_entity.pdbx_description
1 polymer ?
#
loop_
_entity_poly.entity_id
_entity_poly.type
_entity_poly.pdbx_seq_one_letter_code
_entity_poly.pdbx_strand_id
1 'polypeptide(L)'
;MIRILLITAIMILPVHAYAASQSMPLKSVLIDLNNKSSLQRGAQIYVNNCLGCHTLKYQRYIKFIDHLELPAETIENNLIFTTNKDGEATKIGSLILNSVNPDNAIEAFGVMPPDLTLIARSRGADWLYTFLTSFYKDETRPLGVNNSLYSNVGMPHVLVWMEGLKKQSSETGGYE
;
A
#
# COMPACT_ATOMS: atom_id res chain seq x y z
N MET A 1 -49.01 6.23 37.09
CA MET A 1 -48.37 7.33 36.33
C MET A 1 -46.85 7.44 36.59
N ILE A 2 -46.32 7.33 37.81
CA ILE A 2 -44.88 7.40 38.15
C ILE A 2 -44.03 6.29 37.50
N ARG A 3 -44.54 5.08 37.35
CA ARG A 3 -43.80 3.95 36.70
C ARG A 3 -43.58 4.12 35.20
N ILE A 4 -44.50 4.79 34.52
CA ILE A 4 -44.38 5.09 33.08
C ILE A 4 -43.36 6.20 32.81
N LEU A 5 -43.28 7.21 33.68
CA LEU A 5 -42.29 8.28 33.63
C LEU A 5 -40.83 7.78 33.85
N LEU A 6 -40.64 6.75 34.67
CA LEU A 6 -39.33 6.14 34.89
C LEU A 6 -38.82 5.36 33.67
N ILE A 7 -39.72 4.69 32.94
CA ILE A 7 -39.37 3.93 31.73
C ILE A 7 -39.02 4.88 30.57
N THR A 8 -39.71 6.03 30.46
CA THR A 8 -39.40 7.03 29.41
C THR A 8 -38.08 7.76 29.66
N ALA A 9 -37.67 7.95 30.91
CA ALA A 9 -36.40 8.58 31.26
C ALA A 9 -35.17 7.71 30.92
N ILE A 10 -35.31 6.38 30.90
CA ILE A 10 -34.22 5.45 30.54
C ILE A 10 -33.95 5.39 29.03
N MET A 11 -34.95 5.73 28.20
CA MET A 11 -34.79 5.75 26.72
C MET A 11 -34.07 6.97 26.15
N ILE A 12 -33.77 7.98 26.97
CA ILE A 12 -33.17 9.25 26.51
C ILE A 12 -31.68 9.34 26.85
N LEU A 13 -31.06 8.30 27.43
CA LEU A 13 -29.62 8.29 27.64
C LEU A 13 -28.91 8.13 26.29
N PRO A 14 -28.16 9.13 25.80
CA PRO A 14 -27.38 8.99 24.59
C PRO A 14 -26.30 7.91 24.83
N VAL A 15 -26.43 6.76 24.19
CA VAL A 15 -25.37 5.78 24.14
C VAL A 15 -24.24 6.36 23.30
N HIS A 16 -23.30 7.02 23.95
CA HIS A 16 -22.06 7.43 23.30
C HIS A 16 -21.23 6.16 23.05
N ALA A 17 -21.44 5.52 21.90
CA ALA A 17 -20.54 4.50 21.40
C ALA A 17 -19.22 5.18 21.02
N TYR A 18 -18.28 5.22 21.96
CA TYR A 18 -16.90 5.56 21.65
C TYR A 18 -16.31 4.40 20.83
N ALA A 19 -16.43 4.48 19.52
CA ALA A 19 -15.60 3.70 18.62
C ALA A 19 -14.16 4.25 18.72
N ALA A 20 -13.45 3.88 19.77
CA ALA A 20 -12.02 4.11 19.88
C ALA A 20 -11.32 3.15 18.91
N SER A 21 -11.27 3.50 17.64
CA SER A 21 -10.24 2.94 16.78
C SER A 21 -8.91 3.52 17.28
N GLN A 22 -8.14 2.75 18.01
CA GLN A 22 -6.75 3.10 18.31
C GLN A 22 -6.00 3.09 16.97
N SER A 23 -6.02 4.22 16.29
CA SER A 23 -5.19 4.39 15.10
C SER A 23 -3.74 4.46 15.56
N MET A 24 -2.93 3.54 15.09
CA MET A 24 -1.47 3.59 15.27
C MET A 24 -0.95 4.96 14.82
N PRO A 25 -0.08 5.63 15.60
CA PRO A 25 0.49 6.90 15.18
C PRO A 25 1.31 6.70 13.89
N LEU A 26 1.12 7.61 12.94
CA LEU A 26 1.86 7.57 11.69
C LEU A 26 3.31 8.01 11.91
N LYS A 27 4.24 7.30 11.27
CA LYS A 27 5.65 7.69 11.19
C LYS A 27 5.75 8.85 10.19
N SER A 28 6.35 9.96 10.59
CA SER A 28 6.60 11.08 9.68
C SER A 28 7.73 10.77 8.71
N VAL A 29 7.56 11.13 7.44
CA VAL A 29 8.57 10.98 6.40
C VAL A 29 8.79 12.30 5.67
N LEU A 30 10.06 12.68 5.51
CA LEU A 30 10.43 13.85 4.73
C LEU A 30 10.50 13.48 3.26
N ILE A 31 9.64 14.10 2.47
CA ILE A 31 9.62 13.96 1.01
C ILE A 31 10.35 15.14 0.39
N ASP A 32 11.45 14.85 -0.31
CA ASP A 32 12.17 15.83 -1.12
C ASP A 32 12.02 15.51 -2.62
N LEU A 33 11.16 16.25 -3.30
CA LEU A 33 10.90 16.10 -4.74
C LEU A 33 12.07 16.57 -5.62
N ASN A 34 13.06 17.26 -5.05
CA ASN A 34 14.26 17.69 -5.75
C ASN A 34 15.37 16.62 -5.71
N ASN A 35 15.29 15.67 -4.77
CA ASN A 35 16.24 14.58 -4.67
C ASN A 35 15.96 13.50 -5.73
N LYS A 36 16.35 13.78 -6.99
CA LYS A 36 16.10 12.91 -8.14
C LYS A 36 16.65 11.51 -7.94
N SER A 37 17.83 11.37 -7.37
CA SER A 37 18.41 10.05 -7.08
C SER A 37 17.54 9.20 -6.14
N SER A 38 16.91 9.82 -5.15
CA SER A 38 15.97 9.12 -4.27
C SER A 38 14.70 8.71 -5.01
N LEU A 39 14.15 9.60 -5.84
CA LEU A 39 12.96 9.32 -6.63
C LEU A 39 13.22 8.21 -7.68
N GLN A 40 14.39 8.20 -8.31
CA GLN A 40 14.82 7.16 -9.25
C GLN A 40 14.88 5.78 -8.57
N ARG A 41 15.49 5.70 -7.38
CA ARG A 41 15.48 4.44 -6.58
C ARG A 41 14.06 4.02 -6.20
N GLY A 42 13.20 4.97 -5.84
CA GLY A 42 11.79 4.71 -5.57
C GLY A 42 11.05 4.13 -6.77
N ALA A 43 11.27 4.68 -7.96
CA ALA A 43 10.70 4.16 -9.20
C ALA A 43 11.20 2.73 -9.50
N GLN A 44 12.48 2.46 -9.30
CA GLN A 44 13.05 1.12 -9.46
C GLN A 44 12.43 0.13 -8.47
N ILE A 45 12.29 0.49 -7.19
CA ILE A 45 11.64 -0.34 -6.17
C ILE A 45 10.20 -0.62 -6.57
N TYR A 46 9.45 0.40 -7.01
CA TYR A 46 8.07 0.24 -7.46
C TYR A 46 7.96 -0.75 -8.62
N VAL A 47 8.76 -0.57 -9.67
CA VAL A 47 8.70 -1.42 -10.86
C VAL A 47 9.06 -2.87 -10.51
N ASN A 48 10.06 -3.08 -9.66
CA ASN A 48 10.54 -4.42 -9.32
C ASN A 48 9.67 -5.16 -8.29
N ASN A 49 9.00 -4.43 -7.37
CA ASN A 49 8.33 -5.07 -6.24
C ASN A 49 6.81 -4.81 -6.19
N CYS A 50 6.31 -3.78 -6.85
CA CYS A 50 4.91 -3.37 -6.73
C CYS A 50 4.13 -3.56 -8.05
N LEU A 51 4.74 -3.24 -9.20
CA LEU A 51 4.09 -3.23 -10.50
C LEU A 51 3.52 -4.61 -10.86
N GLY A 52 4.14 -5.69 -10.42
CA GLY A 52 3.62 -7.04 -10.67
C GLY A 52 2.18 -7.24 -10.20
N CYS A 53 1.74 -6.49 -9.17
CA CYS A 53 0.38 -6.55 -8.62
C CYS A 53 -0.39 -5.24 -8.75
N HIS A 54 0.27 -4.09 -8.69
CA HIS A 54 -0.35 -2.77 -8.64
C HIS A 54 -0.04 -1.93 -9.89
N THR A 55 -1.06 -1.42 -10.55
CA THR A 55 -0.93 -0.50 -11.68
C THR A 55 -0.75 0.95 -11.24
N LEU A 56 -0.24 1.81 -12.16
CA LEU A 56 -0.38 3.26 -12.14
C LEU A 56 -1.12 3.67 -13.42
N LYS A 57 -2.42 3.34 -13.50
CA LYS A 57 -3.22 3.41 -14.73
C LYS A 57 -3.43 4.82 -15.30
N TYR A 58 -3.07 5.87 -14.57
CA TYR A 58 -3.12 7.26 -15.04
C TYR A 58 -1.72 7.84 -15.25
N GLN A 59 -0.66 7.03 -15.08
CA GLN A 59 0.74 7.43 -15.29
C GLN A 59 1.30 6.73 -16.54
N ARG A 60 2.12 7.46 -17.31
CA ARG A 60 2.87 6.91 -18.44
C ARG A 60 4.35 6.85 -18.12
N TYR A 61 5.05 5.84 -18.63
CA TYR A 61 6.51 5.72 -18.46
C TYR A 61 7.27 6.94 -18.97
N ILE A 62 6.85 7.53 -20.10
CA ILE A 62 7.51 8.72 -20.67
C ILE A 62 7.61 9.90 -19.69
N LYS A 63 6.71 9.97 -18.69
CA LYS A 63 6.77 11.01 -17.66
C LYS A 63 7.95 10.89 -16.71
N PHE A 64 8.60 9.74 -16.67
CA PHE A 64 9.83 9.57 -15.91
C PHE A 64 11.00 10.36 -16.48
N ILE A 65 10.96 10.74 -17.78
CA ILE A 65 11.94 11.66 -18.38
C ILE A 65 11.92 12.98 -17.63
N ASP A 66 10.75 13.60 -17.50
CA ASP A 66 10.59 14.91 -16.89
C ASP A 66 10.68 14.85 -15.35
N HIS A 67 9.99 13.87 -14.75
CA HIS A 67 9.84 13.81 -13.30
C HIS A 67 11.08 13.26 -12.59
N LEU A 68 11.80 12.33 -13.22
CA LEU A 68 12.96 11.65 -12.62
C LEU A 68 14.28 12.05 -13.31
N GLU A 69 14.22 12.85 -14.37
CA GLU A 69 15.40 13.25 -15.17
C GLU A 69 16.18 12.03 -15.69
N LEU A 70 15.44 11.01 -16.16
CA LEU A 70 16.00 9.78 -16.72
C LEU A 70 15.97 9.83 -18.25
N PRO A 71 17.07 9.42 -18.94
CA PRO A 71 17.05 9.24 -20.39
C PRO A 71 16.01 8.17 -20.80
N ALA A 72 15.38 8.36 -21.97
CA ALA A 72 14.39 7.42 -22.50
C ALA A 72 14.93 5.99 -22.58
N GLU A 73 16.15 5.82 -23.08
CA GLU A 73 16.83 4.52 -23.16
C GLU A 73 16.98 3.84 -21.80
N THR A 74 17.29 4.61 -20.74
CA THR A 74 17.37 4.08 -19.37
C THR A 74 16.03 3.57 -18.88
N ILE A 75 14.95 4.30 -19.18
CA ILE A 75 13.58 3.90 -18.81
C ILE A 75 13.19 2.63 -19.56
N GLU A 76 13.41 2.57 -20.87
CA GLU A 76 13.08 1.42 -21.71
C GLU A 76 13.81 0.16 -21.28
N ASN A 77 15.12 0.28 -21.00
CA ASN A 77 15.94 -0.89 -20.68
C ASN A 77 15.84 -1.34 -19.21
N ASN A 78 15.47 -0.45 -18.26
CA ASN A 78 15.59 -0.74 -16.84
C ASN A 78 14.28 -0.57 -16.02
N LEU A 79 13.22 -0.04 -16.63
CA LEU A 79 11.95 0.21 -15.94
C LEU A 79 10.72 -0.33 -16.68
N ILE A 80 10.87 -0.86 -17.92
CA ILE A 80 9.78 -1.44 -18.71
C ILE A 80 10.04 -2.92 -18.92
N PHE A 81 9.42 -3.76 -18.10
CA PHE A 81 9.54 -5.22 -18.15
C PHE A 81 8.25 -5.92 -18.58
N THR A 82 7.21 -5.14 -18.89
CA THR A 82 5.92 -5.66 -19.33
C THR A 82 5.85 -5.79 -20.85
N THR A 83 4.92 -6.63 -21.31
CA THR A 83 4.58 -6.74 -22.72
C THR A 83 3.14 -6.27 -22.97
N ASN A 84 2.84 -5.92 -24.21
CA ASN A 84 1.47 -5.67 -24.65
C ASN A 84 0.73 -7.01 -24.87
N LYS A 85 -0.53 -6.94 -25.33
CA LYS A 85 -1.37 -8.13 -25.57
C LYS A 85 -0.83 -9.03 -26.69
N ASP A 86 -0.02 -8.47 -27.58
CA ASP A 86 0.59 -9.17 -28.74
C ASP A 86 1.95 -9.78 -28.40
N GLY A 87 2.39 -9.66 -27.12
CA GLY A 87 3.68 -10.16 -26.65
C GLY A 87 4.87 -9.24 -26.97
N GLU A 88 4.63 -8.06 -27.57
CA GLU A 88 5.69 -7.09 -27.84
C GLU A 88 6.03 -6.29 -26.59
N ALA A 89 7.28 -5.81 -26.46
CA ALA A 89 7.70 -4.95 -25.36
C ALA A 89 6.81 -3.68 -25.26
N THR A 90 6.40 -3.37 -24.04
CA THR A 90 5.62 -2.15 -23.77
C THR A 90 6.43 -0.91 -24.14
N LYS A 91 5.82 0.00 -24.89
CA LYS A 91 6.49 1.24 -25.36
C LYS A 91 6.50 2.30 -24.27
N ILE A 92 7.52 3.16 -24.27
CA ILE A 92 7.69 4.26 -23.29
C ILE A 92 6.47 5.21 -23.20
N GLY A 93 5.73 5.39 -24.28
CA GLY A 93 4.48 6.19 -24.28
C GLY A 93 3.28 5.52 -23.62
N SER A 94 3.38 4.24 -23.26
CA SER A 94 2.28 3.47 -22.70
C SER A 94 2.00 3.83 -21.24
N LEU A 95 0.78 3.53 -20.78
CA LEU A 95 0.40 3.58 -19.38
C LEU A 95 1.14 2.48 -18.59
N ILE A 96 1.35 2.72 -17.31
CA ILE A 96 2.03 1.77 -16.41
C ILE A 96 0.98 0.76 -15.91
N LEU A 97 0.83 -0.31 -16.65
CA LEU A 97 -0.14 -1.39 -16.41
C LEU A 97 0.59 -2.71 -16.17
N ASN A 98 -0.12 -3.66 -15.59
CA ASN A 98 0.30 -5.06 -15.46
C ASN A 98 -0.74 -6.00 -16.12
N SER A 99 -0.47 -7.29 -16.09
CA SER A 99 -1.32 -8.34 -16.68
C SER A 99 -1.99 -9.22 -15.61
N VAL A 100 -2.18 -8.70 -14.39
CA VAL A 100 -2.82 -9.47 -13.31
C VAL A 100 -4.27 -9.78 -13.69
N ASN A 101 -4.62 -11.07 -13.63
CA ASN A 101 -5.99 -11.51 -13.76
C ASN A 101 -6.74 -11.23 -12.45
N PRO A 102 -7.88 -10.50 -12.46
CA PRO A 102 -8.60 -10.15 -11.24
C PRO A 102 -9.10 -11.36 -10.44
N ASP A 103 -9.56 -12.42 -11.10
CA ASP A 103 -10.08 -13.61 -10.42
C ASP A 103 -8.97 -14.35 -9.69
N ASN A 104 -7.81 -14.52 -10.33
CA ASN A 104 -6.63 -15.12 -9.71
C ASN A 104 -6.12 -14.28 -8.53
N ALA A 105 -6.18 -12.95 -8.66
CA ALA A 105 -5.76 -12.06 -7.57
C ALA A 105 -6.72 -12.14 -6.37
N ILE A 106 -8.01 -12.22 -6.61
CA ILE A 106 -9.02 -12.39 -5.55
C ILE A 106 -8.86 -13.76 -4.87
N GLU A 107 -8.60 -14.82 -5.64
CA GLU A 107 -8.34 -16.14 -5.09
C GLU A 107 -7.08 -16.17 -4.21
N ALA A 108 -5.99 -15.53 -4.67
CA ALA A 108 -4.70 -15.55 -3.98
C ALA A 108 -4.64 -14.62 -2.76
N PHE A 109 -5.26 -13.46 -2.83
CA PHE A 109 -5.09 -12.38 -1.84
C PHE A 109 -6.40 -12.01 -1.11
N GLY A 110 -7.53 -12.56 -1.51
CA GLY A 110 -8.86 -12.20 -0.99
C GLY A 110 -9.41 -10.87 -1.55
N VAL A 111 -8.61 -10.14 -2.33
CA VAL A 111 -8.97 -8.83 -2.89
C VAL A 111 -8.12 -8.53 -4.13
N MET A 112 -8.69 -7.82 -5.10
CA MET A 112 -7.89 -7.28 -6.21
C MET A 112 -6.97 -6.16 -5.70
N PRO A 113 -5.63 -6.24 -5.96
CA PRO A 113 -4.71 -5.16 -5.62
C PRO A 113 -5.15 -3.83 -6.24
N PRO A 114 -5.27 -2.75 -5.46
CA PRO A 114 -5.73 -1.47 -5.98
C PRO A 114 -4.68 -0.80 -6.88
N ASP A 115 -5.17 0.04 -7.82
CA ASP A 115 -4.32 0.97 -8.55
C ASP A 115 -3.70 2.01 -7.60
N LEU A 116 -2.40 2.27 -7.73
CA LEU A 116 -1.66 3.15 -6.82
C LEU A 116 -1.46 4.59 -7.34
N THR A 117 -1.99 4.95 -8.51
CA THR A 117 -1.75 6.27 -9.11
C THR A 117 -2.06 7.43 -8.15
N LEU A 118 -3.16 7.33 -7.40
CA LEU A 118 -3.63 8.38 -6.51
C LEU A 118 -3.45 8.07 -5.02
N ILE A 119 -2.81 6.96 -4.68
CA ILE A 119 -2.75 6.51 -3.29
C ILE A 119 -2.01 7.50 -2.37
N ALA A 120 -0.91 8.08 -2.84
CA ALA A 120 -0.15 9.08 -2.08
C ALA A 120 -0.97 10.35 -1.84
N ARG A 121 -1.84 10.72 -2.78
CA ARG A 121 -2.75 11.88 -2.62
C ARG A 121 -3.90 11.59 -1.65
N SER A 122 -4.43 10.37 -1.68
CA SER A 122 -5.61 10.00 -0.87
C SER A 122 -5.25 9.62 0.56
N ARG A 123 -4.11 8.96 0.78
CA ARG A 123 -3.67 8.48 2.10
C ARG A 123 -2.57 9.33 2.73
N GLY A 124 -1.77 9.99 1.92
CA GLY A 124 -0.58 10.73 2.36
C GLY A 124 0.69 9.88 2.42
N ALA A 125 1.83 10.55 2.38
CA ALA A 125 3.15 9.90 2.39
C ALA A 125 3.45 9.20 3.72
N ASP A 126 3.10 9.83 4.84
CA ASP A 126 3.30 9.28 6.18
C ASP A 126 2.52 7.97 6.37
N TRP A 127 1.28 7.91 5.86
CA TRP A 127 0.49 6.69 5.89
C TRP A 127 1.15 5.58 5.06
N LEU A 128 1.58 5.88 3.83
CA LEU A 128 2.23 4.90 2.96
C LEU A 128 3.54 4.37 3.56
N TYR A 129 4.35 5.27 4.09
CA TYR A 129 5.60 4.90 4.75
C TYR A 129 5.33 4.02 5.98
N THR A 130 4.37 4.43 6.82
CA THR A 130 3.98 3.65 7.98
C THR A 130 3.43 2.28 7.57
N PHE A 131 2.56 2.21 6.55
CA PHE A 131 2.00 0.96 6.05
C PHE A 131 3.11 0.01 5.59
N LEU A 132 4.01 0.48 4.71
CA LEU A 132 5.07 -0.35 4.14
C LEU A 132 6.09 -0.83 5.18
N THR A 133 6.27 -0.09 6.28
CA THR A 133 7.23 -0.41 7.36
C THR A 133 6.58 -0.99 8.62
N SER A 134 5.33 -1.45 8.56
CA SER A 134 4.58 -1.98 9.71
C SER A 134 4.12 -3.42 9.54
N PHE A 135 4.71 -4.15 8.60
CA PHE A 135 4.47 -5.59 8.47
C PHE A 135 5.18 -6.36 9.58
N TYR A 136 4.52 -7.43 10.03
CA TYR A 136 5.05 -8.36 11.03
C TYR A 136 4.62 -9.79 10.74
N LYS A 137 5.34 -10.76 11.31
CA LYS A 137 5.02 -12.19 11.21
C LYS A 137 3.73 -12.50 11.96
N ASP A 138 2.79 -13.13 11.26
CA ASP A 138 1.52 -13.60 11.81
C ASP A 138 1.13 -14.94 11.15
N GLU A 139 1.42 -16.02 11.85
CA GLU A 139 1.17 -17.39 11.36
C GLU A 139 -0.32 -17.73 11.23
N THR A 140 -1.20 -16.92 11.80
CA THR A 140 -2.66 -17.10 11.66
C THR A 140 -3.18 -16.59 10.31
N ARG A 141 -2.36 -15.85 9.57
CA ARG A 141 -2.72 -15.28 8.27
C ARG A 141 -2.27 -16.17 7.12
N PRO A 142 -3.05 -16.26 6.02
CA PRO A 142 -2.72 -17.11 4.87
C PRO A 142 -1.34 -16.83 4.26
N LEU A 143 -0.89 -15.55 4.27
CA LEU A 143 0.41 -15.15 3.74
C LEU A 143 1.51 -15.10 4.81
N GLY A 144 1.23 -15.56 6.04
CA GLY A 144 2.20 -15.58 7.16
C GLY A 144 2.57 -14.21 7.72
N VAL A 145 1.90 -13.15 7.29
CA VAL A 145 2.15 -11.77 7.70
C VAL A 145 0.87 -10.99 7.93
N ASN A 146 0.96 -9.95 8.76
CA ASN A 146 -0.10 -8.97 8.98
C ASN A 146 0.51 -7.57 9.05
N ASN A 147 -0.30 -6.54 9.22
CA ASN A 147 0.15 -5.15 9.27
C ASN A 147 -0.47 -4.43 10.47
N SER A 148 0.36 -3.72 11.23
CA SER A 148 -0.08 -3.04 12.47
C SER A 148 -0.96 -1.82 12.19
N LEU A 149 -0.79 -1.18 11.03
CA LEU A 149 -1.61 -0.03 10.61
C LEU A 149 -2.90 -0.47 9.92
N TYR A 150 -2.86 -1.61 9.22
CA TYR A 150 -3.98 -2.13 8.42
C TYR A 150 -4.18 -3.62 8.70
N SER A 151 -4.93 -3.91 9.75
CA SER A 151 -5.20 -5.29 10.18
C SER A 151 -5.86 -6.14 9.11
N ASN A 152 -5.53 -7.42 9.10
CA ASN A 152 -6.04 -8.40 8.15
C ASN A 152 -5.69 -8.08 6.68
N VAL A 153 -4.53 -7.48 6.47
CA VAL A 153 -4.06 -7.15 5.12
C VAL A 153 -3.98 -8.39 4.23
N GLY A 154 -4.46 -8.27 2.99
CA GLY A 154 -4.32 -9.30 1.95
C GLY A 154 -3.02 -9.18 1.16
N MET A 155 -2.25 -8.11 1.32
CA MET A 155 -0.97 -7.88 0.66
C MET A 155 0.17 -8.62 1.39
N PRO A 156 1.05 -9.36 0.71
CA PRO A 156 2.26 -9.92 1.31
C PRO A 156 3.27 -8.81 1.64
N HIS A 157 4.23 -9.11 2.53
CA HIS A 157 5.33 -8.18 2.82
C HIS A 157 6.38 -8.18 1.69
N VAL A 158 6.10 -7.44 0.61
CA VAL A 158 6.94 -7.42 -0.60
C VAL A 158 8.31 -6.78 -0.39
N LEU A 159 8.50 -5.99 0.68
CA LEU A 159 9.76 -5.33 1.01
C LEU A 159 10.52 -6.04 2.15
N VAL A 160 10.20 -7.29 2.45
CA VAL A 160 10.86 -8.07 3.52
C VAL A 160 12.38 -8.12 3.37
N TRP A 161 12.89 -8.11 2.14
CA TRP A 161 14.33 -8.10 1.84
C TRP A 161 15.04 -6.78 2.22
N MET A 162 14.29 -5.68 2.35
CA MET A 162 14.82 -4.37 2.82
C MET A 162 14.57 -4.14 4.31
N GLU A 163 13.37 -4.50 4.80
CA GLU A 163 12.88 -4.19 6.14
C GLU A 163 13.16 -5.30 7.16
N GLY A 164 13.41 -6.53 6.68
CA GLY A 164 13.33 -7.70 7.51
C GLY A 164 11.90 -8.08 7.87
N LEU A 165 11.73 -9.15 8.63
CA LEU A 165 10.44 -9.60 9.15
C LEU A 165 10.36 -9.39 10.66
N LYS A 166 9.61 -8.40 11.07
CA LYS A 166 9.38 -8.07 12.47
C LYS A 166 8.57 -9.17 13.16
N LYS A 167 8.86 -9.40 14.43
CA LYS A 167 8.08 -10.29 15.30
C LYS A 167 7.40 -9.47 16.38
N GLN A 168 6.26 -9.93 16.85
CA GLN A 168 5.63 -9.32 18.02
C GLN A 168 6.44 -9.68 19.27
N SER A 169 6.87 -8.68 20.02
CA SER A 169 7.53 -8.87 21.30
C SER A 169 6.52 -9.36 22.33
N SER A 170 6.81 -10.46 23.00
CA SER A 170 6.00 -10.99 24.09
C SER A 170 6.01 -10.12 25.35
N GLU A 171 7.03 -9.27 25.49
CA GLU A 171 7.23 -8.45 26.70
C GLU A 171 6.58 -7.08 26.57
N THR A 172 6.65 -6.46 25.41
CA THR A 172 6.19 -5.07 25.21
C THR A 172 4.90 -4.97 24.41
N GLY A 173 4.48 -6.05 23.75
CA GLY A 173 3.39 -6.02 22.77
C GLY A 173 3.73 -5.24 21.50
N GLY A 174 4.94 -4.70 21.41
CA GLY A 174 5.47 -4.04 20.22
C GLY A 174 5.98 -5.03 19.16
N TYR A 175 6.52 -4.52 18.07
CA TYR A 175 7.08 -5.32 16.97
C TYR A 175 8.58 -5.00 16.82
N GLU A 176 9.41 -6.03 16.79
CA GLU A 176 10.87 -5.99 16.62
C GLU A 176 11.30 -6.72 15.36
#